data_80170836823fb6d9e09364dc25451ddd
#
_entry.id   80170836823fb6d9e09364dc25451ddd
#
_cell.length_a   1.000
_cell.length_b   1.000
_cell.length_c   1.000
_cell.angle_alpha   90.00
_cell.angle_beta   90.00
_cell.angle_gamma   90.00
#
_symmetry.space_group_name_H-M   'P 1'
#
loop_
_entity.id
_entity.type
_entity.pdbx_description
1 polymer ?
#
loop_
_entity_poly.entity_id
_entity_poly.type
_entity_poly.pdbx_seq_one_letter_code
_entity_poly.pdbx_strand_id
1 'polypeptide(L)'
;MNSTETSTPTAPAAPKRADARRNYELILTAARKAFAEGGESTSLEEIARQAGVGIGTLYRHFPSRQVLLETLYVNEVHEVCRSASQRDDDPWKALSVWCQGLIGYLTTKRALAQELLKYLDEDAALFQECRRTVYAAGEPLLECAQEAGVVRPDVEFSDVLQMLAGISRMPANDPDQVEHVVRIALDGLRYRPQA
;
A
#
# COMPACT_ATOMS: atom_id res chain seq x y z
N MET A 1 18.22 -29.26 -1.70
CA MET A 1 16.92 -28.61 -1.45
C MET A 1 17.24 -27.34 -0.67
N ASN A 2 17.39 -26.21 -1.39
CA ASN A 2 17.64 -24.90 -0.77
C ASN A 2 16.29 -24.26 -0.51
N SER A 3 15.94 -24.15 0.78
CA SER A 3 14.80 -23.32 1.20
C SER A 3 15.22 -21.85 1.05
N THR A 4 14.72 -21.20 0.02
CA THR A 4 14.87 -19.75 -0.16
C THR A 4 13.95 -19.09 0.88
N GLU A 5 14.50 -18.69 2.02
CA GLU A 5 13.79 -17.85 2.97
C GLU A 5 13.45 -16.51 2.26
N THR A 6 12.18 -16.31 2.00
CA THR A 6 11.65 -15.06 1.42
C THR A 6 11.79 -13.99 2.49
N SER A 7 12.84 -13.19 2.39
CA SER A 7 13.08 -12.06 3.29
C SER A 7 12.09 -10.95 2.96
N THR A 8 11.08 -10.78 3.80
CA THR A 8 10.16 -9.63 3.73
C THR A 8 10.95 -8.35 4.01
N PRO A 9 10.74 -7.25 3.23
CA PRO A 9 11.42 -5.99 3.51
C PRO A 9 11.06 -5.53 4.93
N THR A 10 12.08 -5.43 5.77
CA THR A 10 11.89 -5.12 7.20
C THR A 10 12.03 -3.62 7.40
N ALA A 11 10.92 -2.97 7.76
CA ALA A 11 10.96 -1.61 8.30
C ALA A 11 11.82 -1.57 9.58
N PRO A 12 12.52 -0.45 9.88
CA PRO A 12 13.26 -0.31 11.12
C PRO A 12 12.38 -0.66 12.33
N ALA A 13 12.90 -1.52 13.22
CA ALA A 13 12.13 -2.05 14.35
C ALA A 13 11.62 -0.93 15.26
N ALA A 14 10.32 -0.96 15.58
CA ALA A 14 9.70 -0.02 16.52
C ALA A 14 10.35 -0.11 17.92
N PRO A 15 10.55 1.03 18.62
CA PRO A 15 11.21 1.05 19.91
C PRO A 15 10.47 0.26 20.98
N LYS A 16 11.23 -0.36 21.91
CA LYS A 16 10.69 -1.26 22.95
C LYS A 16 9.98 -0.54 24.12
N ARG A 17 10.14 0.77 24.30
CA ARG A 17 9.48 1.55 25.35
C ARG A 17 8.18 2.16 24.83
N ALA A 18 7.12 2.16 25.63
CA ALA A 18 5.79 2.64 25.26
C ALA A 18 5.77 4.05 24.65
N ASP A 19 6.49 5.00 25.29
CA ASP A 19 6.56 6.39 24.80
C ASP A 19 7.32 6.50 23.47
N ALA A 20 8.40 5.73 23.30
CA ALA A 20 9.17 5.73 22.09
C ALA A 20 8.36 5.10 20.92
N ARG A 21 7.61 4.04 21.19
CA ARG A 21 6.69 3.44 20.21
C ARG A 21 5.57 4.41 19.82
N ARG A 22 4.98 5.10 20.81
CA ARG A 22 3.96 6.12 20.55
C ARG A 22 4.50 7.24 19.65
N ASN A 23 5.69 7.76 19.96
CA ASN A 23 6.31 8.81 19.14
C ASN A 23 6.62 8.32 17.72
N TYR A 24 7.09 7.09 17.56
CA TYR A 24 7.31 6.46 16.26
C TYR A 24 6.02 6.44 15.42
N GLU A 25 4.92 5.99 16.00
CA GLU A 25 3.61 5.93 15.32
C GLU A 25 3.05 7.32 14.99
N LEU A 26 3.22 8.30 15.91
CA LEU A 26 2.83 9.69 15.65
C LEU A 26 3.61 10.31 14.49
N ILE A 27 4.93 10.07 14.42
CA ILE A 27 5.76 10.56 13.32
C ILE A 27 5.31 9.92 11.99
N LEU A 28 5.08 8.61 11.94
CA LEU A 28 4.62 7.94 10.73
C LEU A 28 3.25 8.45 10.26
N THR A 29 2.32 8.67 11.18
CA THR A 29 1.00 9.20 10.86
C THR A 29 1.08 10.62 10.29
N ALA A 30 1.87 11.50 10.93
CA ALA A 30 2.09 12.86 10.45
C ALA A 30 2.81 12.88 9.09
N ALA A 31 3.82 12.02 8.91
CA ALA A 31 4.59 11.93 7.68
C ALA A 31 3.72 11.43 6.52
N ARG A 32 2.87 10.41 6.73
CA ARG A 32 1.91 9.91 5.73
C ARG A 32 1.03 11.04 5.21
N LYS A 33 0.43 11.80 6.13
CA LYS A 33 -0.42 12.94 5.79
C LYS A 33 0.35 14.02 5.04
N ALA A 34 1.49 14.43 5.56
CA ALA A 34 2.31 15.49 5.00
C ALA A 34 2.81 15.16 3.57
N PHE A 35 3.25 13.93 3.31
CA PHE A 35 3.66 13.51 1.97
C PHE A 35 2.48 13.38 1.00
N ALA A 36 1.30 12.98 1.47
CA ALA A 36 0.10 12.94 0.64
C ALA A 36 -0.37 14.34 0.19
N GLU A 37 -0.23 15.34 1.06
CA GLU A 37 -0.68 16.72 0.81
C GLU A 37 0.40 17.60 0.17
N GLY A 38 1.65 17.49 0.62
CA GLY A 38 2.75 18.39 0.29
C GLY A 38 3.82 17.82 -0.65
N GLY A 39 3.83 16.50 -0.87
CA GLY A 39 4.82 15.84 -1.74
C GLY A 39 6.25 16.26 -1.44
N GLU A 40 6.95 16.79 -2.47
CA GLU A 40 8.35 17.20 -2.38
C GLU A 40 8.62 18.32 -1.38
N SER A 41 7.67 19.23 -1.17
CA SER A 41 7.84 20.40 -0.30
C SER A 41 7.79 20.06 1.19
N THR A 42 7.43 18.82 1.56
CA THR A 42 7.32 18.38 2.95
C THR A 42 8.68 18.34 3.63
N SER A 43 8.88 19.10 4.71
CA SER A 43 10.10 19.07 5.51
C SER A 43 9.98 18.15 6.73
N LEU A 44 11.12 17.65 7.24
CA LEU A 44 11.14 16.83 8.46
C LEU A 44 10.75 17.65 9.70
N GLU A 45 11.05 18.95 9.70
CA GLU A 45 10.65 19.90 10.75
C GLU A 45 9.13 20.04 10.82
N GLU A 46 8.48 20.14 9.67
CA GLU A 46 7.01 20.20 9.58
C GLU A 46 6.38 18.89 10.05
N ILE A 47 6.94 17.75 9.66
CA ILE A 47 6.49 16.43 10.14
C ILE A 47 6.62 16.33 11.66
N ALA A 48 7.76 16.74 12.24
CA ALA A 48 7.97 16.72 13.69
C ALA A 48 6.95 17.61 14.42
N ARG A 49 6.69 18.81 13.87
CA ARG A 49 5.68 19.75 14.40
C ARG A 49 4.27 19.14 14.36
N GLN A 50 3.86 18.54 13.26
CA GLN A 50 2.56 17.88 13.11
C GLN A 50 2.42 16.65 14.02
N ALA A 51 3.50 15.91 14.23
CA ALA A 51 3.53 14.77 15.14
C ALA A 51 3.55 15.17 16.62
N GLY A 52 3.75 16.46 16.94
CA GLY A 52 3.87 16.95 18.32
C GLY A 52 5.15 16.49 19.02
N VAL A 53 6.24 16.21 18.24
CA VAL A 53 7.53 15.77 18.78
C VAL A 53 8.64 16.75 18.44
N GLY A 54 9.70 16.76 19.25
CA GLY A 54 10.91 17.53 18.91
C GLY A 54 11.65 16.93 17.71
N ILE A 55 12.28 17.78 16.88
CA ILE A 55 13.04 17.32 15.70
C ILE A 55 14.16 16.34 16.08
N GLY A 56 14.80 16.50 17.24
CA GLY A 56 15.79 15.54 17.75
C GLY A 56 15.19 14.17 18.08
N THR A 57 13.90 14.11 18.44
CA THR A 57 13.17 12.85 18.64
C THR A 57 12.90 12.18 17.29
N LEU A 58 12.50 12.95 16.28
CA LEU A 58 12.32 12.44 14.92
C LEU A 58 13.62 11.82 14.40
N TYR A 59 14.75 12.52 14.45
CA TYR A 59 16.03 12.00 13.97
C TYR A 59 16.55 10.77 14.74
N ARG A 60 16.15 10.57 16.00
CA ARG A 60 16.47 9.32 16.73
C ARG A 60 15.72 8.12 16.17
N HIS A 61 14.50 8.32 15.68
CA HIS A 61 13.70 7.26 15.06
C HIS A 61 14.02 7.07 13.58
N PHE A 62 14.21 8.16 12.87
CA PHE A 62 14.43 8.21 11.42
C PHE A 62 15.66 9.08 11.14
N PRO A 63 16.86 8.48 11.07
CA PRO A 63 18.13 9.22 10.92
C PRO A 63 18.23 10.04 9.64
N SER A 64 17.40 9.74 8.64
CA SER A 64 17.33 10.49 7.38
C SER A 64 15.92 10.52 6.82
N ARG A 65 15.66 11.45 5.88
CA ARG A 65 14.42 11.49 5.10
C ARG A 65 14.18 10.19 4.34
N GLN A 66 15.23 9.62 3.77
CA GLN A 66 15.17 8.35 3.05
C GLN A 66 14.65 7.22 3.95
N VAL A 67 15.21 7.05 5.14
CA VAL A 67 14.78 6.01 6.10
C VAL A 67 13.31 6.18 6.50
N LEU A 68 12.85 7.43 6.65
CA LEU A 68 11.43 7.70 6.93
C LEU A 68 10.54 7.29 5.75
N LEU A 69 10.93 7.66 4.53
CA LEU A 69 10.20 7.31 3.31
C LEU A 69 10.15 5.80 3.07
N GLU A 70 11.28 5.09 3.21
CA GLU A 70 11.36 3.63 3.10
C GLU A 70 10.43 2.95 4.11
N THR A 71 10.45 3.43 5.35
CA THR A 71 9.59 2.91 6.41
C THR A 71 8.11 3.12 6.09
N LEU A 72 7.73 4.31 5.63
CA LEU A 72 6.36 4.60 5.21
C LEU A 72 5.93 3.68 4.06
N TYR A 73 6.78 3.55 3.05
CA TYR A 73 6.49 2.73 1.87
C TYR A 73 6.24 1.26 2.23
N VAL A 74 7.08 0.69 3.10
CA VAL A 74 6.91 -0.69 3.60
C VAL A 74 5.65 -0.82 4.46
N ASN A 75 5.36 0.15 5.32
CA ASN A 75 4.17 0.12 6.17
C ASN A 75 2.87 0.17 5.36
N GLU A 76 2.80 0.98 4.28
CA GLU A 76 1.64 0.99 3.38
C GLU A 76 1.40 -0.39 2.76
N VAL A 77 2.46 -1.08 2.35
CA VAL A 77 2.37 -2.46 1.83
C VAL A 77 1.82 -3.41 2.91
N HIS A 78 2.37 -3.33 4.12
CA HIS A 78 1.92 -4.20 5.22
C HIS A 78 0.45 -3.97 5.59
N GLU A 79 -0.03 -2.72 5.57
CA GLU A 79 -1.43 -2.40 5.86
C GLU A 79 -2.38 -3.04 4.83
N VAL A 80 -2.10 -2.86 3.54
CA VAL A 80 -2.96 -3.43 2.49
C VAL A 80 -2.90 -4.96 2.47
N CYS A 81 -1.73 -5.57 2.74
CA CYS A 81 -1.61 -7.02 2.80
C CYS A 81 -2.30 -7.62 4.03
N ARG A 82 -2.27 -6.90 5.17
CA ARG A 82 -2.98 -7.34 6.38
C ARG A 82 -4.49 -7.37 6.17
N SER A 83 -5.05 -6.43 5.40
CA SER A 83 -6.48 -6.44 5.08
C SER A 83 -6.89 -7.64 4.22
N ALA A 84 -6.00 -8.19 3.39
CA ALA A 84 -6.25 -9.42 2.63
C ALA A 84 -6.44 -10.66 3.52
N SER A 85 -5.86 -10.66 4.72
CA SER A 85 -5.99 -11.76 5.68
C SER A 85 -7.33 -11.77 6.42
N GLN A 86 -8.10 -10.68 6.34
CA GLN A 86 -9.47 -10.60 6.89
C GLN A 86 -10.44 -11.22 5.89
N ARG A 87 -10.43 -12.57 5.82
CA ARG A 87 -11.27 -13.31 4.88
C ARG A 87 -12.74 -13.13 5.23
N ASP A 88 -13.52 -12.75 4.23
CA ASP A 88 -14.99 -12.91 4.24
C ASP A 88 -15.32 -14.29 3.67
N ASP A 89 -16.41 -14.91 4.14
CA ASP A 89 -16.88 -16.21 3.60
C ASP A 89 -17.37 -16.10 2.15
N ASP A 90 -17.68 -14.89 1.67
CA ASP A 90 -18.00 -14.58 0.28
C ASP A 90 -16.72 -14.20 -0.49
N PRO A 91 -16.23 -15.06 -1.43
CA PRO A 91 -15.01 -14.81 -2.19
C PRO A 91 -15.05 -13.54 -3.03
N TRP A 92 -16.21 -13.17 -3.59
CA TRP A 92 -16.38 -11.92 -4.31
C TRP A 92 -16.22 -10.71 -3.39
N LYS A 93 -16.85 -10.75 -2.24
CA LYS A 93 -16.79 -9.68 -1.27
C LYS A 93 -15.38 -9.51 -0.71
N ALA A 94 -14.68 -10.61 -0.40
CA ALA A 94 -13.30 -10.59 0.04
C ALA A 94 -12.39 -9.90 -0.98
N LEU A 95 -12.44 -10.30 -2.26
CA LEU A 95 -11.68 -9.70 -3.35
C LEU A 95 -12.05 -8.23 -3.57
N SER A 96 -13.34 -7.92 -3.69
CA SER A 96 -13.80 -6.57 -4.04
C SER A 96 -13.50 -5.54 -2.95
N VAL A 97 -13.68 -5.88 -1.68
CA VAL A 97 -13.34 -5.01 -0.54
C VAL A 97 -11.84 -4.78 -0.49
N TRP A 98 -11.03 -5.82 -0.70
CA TRP A 98 -9.58 -5.67 -0.74
C TRP A 98 -9.13 -4.79 -1.90
N CYS A 99 -9.66 -4.97 -3.11
CA CYS A 99 -9.37 -4.14 -4.27
C CYS A 99 -9.76 -2.67 -4.06
N GLN A 100 -10.87 -2.38 -3.37
CA GLN A 100 -11.23 -1.01 -3.00
C GLN A 100 -10.19 -0.38 -2.07
N GLY A 101 -9.73 -1.12 -1.06
CA GLY A 101 -8.65 -0.66 -0.18
C GLY A 101 -7.33 -0.42 -0.91
N LEU A 102 -7.06 -1.22 -1.94
CA LEU A 102 -5.83 -1.13 -2.76
C LEU A 102 -5.72 0.19 -3.53
N ILE A 103 -6.83 0.85 -3.87
CA ILE A 103 -6.83 2.17 -4.53
C ILE A 103 -6.16 3.23 -3.66
N GLY A 104 -6.54 3.32 -2.39
CA GLY A 104 -5.93 4.26 -1.43
C GLY A 104 -4.42 4.01 -1.30
N TYR A 105 -4.05 2.73 -1.16
CA TYR A 105 -2.65 2.31 -1.14
C TYR A 105 -1.89 2.73 -2.42
N LEU A 106 -2.44 2.47 -3.61
CA LEU A 106 -1.78 2.82 -4.87
C LEU A 106 -1.56 4.33 -5.02
N THR A 107 -2.49 5.14 -4.54
CA THR A 107 -2.38 6.61 -4.55
C THR A 107 -1.24 7.08 -3.63
N THR A 108 -1.23 6.64 -2.37
CA THR A 108 -0.18 6.98 -1.40
C THR A 108 1.17 6.44 -1.81
N LYS A 109 1.22 5.19 -2.26
CA LYS A 109 2.44 4.52 -2.75
C LYS A 109 3.10 5.30 -3.86
N ARG A 110 2.33 5.84 -4.82
CA ARG A 110 2.89 6.60 -5.95
C ARG A 110 3.64 7.83 -5.47
N ALA A 111 3.06 8.61 -4.57
CA ALA A 111 3.71 9.81 -4.02
C ALA A 111 5.00 9.45 -3.29
N LEU A 112 4.97 8.42 -2.44
CA LEU A 112 6.15 7.94 -1.73
C LEU A 112 7.23 7.37 -2.67
N ALA A 113 6.82 6.62 -3.71
CA ALA A 113 7.75 6.07 -4.69
C ALA A 113 8.48 7.18 -5.48
N GLN A 114 7.77 8.24 -5.90
CA GLN A 114 8.38 9.39 -6.57
C GLN A 114 9.43 10.06 -5.69
N GLU A 115 9.18 10.19 -4.41
CA GLU A 115 10.16 10.73 -3.46
C GLU A 115 11.36 9.78 -3.25
N LEU A 116 11.10 8.46 -3.17
CA LEU A 116 12.15 7.46 -3.00
C LEU A 116 13.07 7.32 -4.22
N LEU A 117 12.57 7.54 -5.44
CA LEU A 117 13.37 7.51 -6.66
C LEU A 117 14.46 8.60 -6.72
N LYS A 118 14.46 9.55 -5.79
CA LYS A 118 15.58 10.47 -5.59
C LYS A 118 16.79 9.84 -4.86
N TYR A 119 16.57 8.69 -4.24
CA TYR A 119 17.55 7.96 -3.41
C TYR A 119 17.82 6.55 -3.91
N LEU A 120 16.88 5.94 -4.63
CA LEU A 120 16.87 4.54 -5.04
C LEU A 120 16.56 4.44 -6.54
N ASP A 121 17.12 3.44 -7.20
CA ASP A 121 16.77 3.09 -8.57
C ASP A 121 15.41 2.38 -8.64
N GLU A 122 14.75 2.38 -9.82
CA GLU A 122 13.44 1.76 -10.03
C GLU A 122 13.43 0.24 -9.77
N ASP A 123 14.58 -0.41 -9.94
CA ASP A 123 14.79 -1.84 -9.73
C ASP A 123 15.33 -2.17 -8.32
N ALA A 124 15.39 -1.19 -7.41
CA ALA A 124 15.85 -1.41 -6.04
C ALA A 124 15.07 -2.56 -5.36
N ALA A 125 15.78 -3.35 -4.56
CA ALA A 125 15.22 -4.50 -3.86
C ALA A 125 13.98 -4.18 -3.03
N LEU A 126 13.90 -2.97 -2.46
CA LEU A 126 12.74 -2.47 -1.73
C LEU A 126 11.46 -2.54 -2.58
N PHE A 127 11.51 -2.00 -3.79
CA PHE A 127 10.33 -1.95 -4.68
C PHE A 127 9.93 -3.34 -5.16
N GLN A 128 10.91 -4.18 -5.48
CA GLN A 128 10.66 -5.55 -5.91
C GLN A 128 10.02 -6.40 -4.80
N GLU A 129 10.54 -6.28 -3.57
CA GLU A 129 10.02 -7.02 -2.42
C GLU A 129 8.60 -6.57 -2.05
N CYS A 130 8.35 -5.26 -2.04
CA CYS A 130 7.03 -4.72 -1.82
C CYS A 130 6.03 -5.19 -2.88
N ARG A 131 6.46 -5.26 -4.15
CA ARG A 131 5.62 -5.80 -5.23
C ARG A 131 5.28 -7.26 -4.98
N ARG A 132 6.29 -8.10 -4.69
CA ARG A 132 6.08 -9.53 -4.38
C ARG A 132 5.09 -9.73 -3.23
N THR A 133 5.21 -8.91 -2.18
CA THR A 133 4.33 -8.99 -1.01
C THR A 133 2.88 -8.68 -1.37
N VAL A 134 2.62 -7.70 -2.24
CA VAL A 134 1.25 -7.38 -2.73
C VAL A 134 0.70 -8.51 -3.58
N TYR A 135 1.51 -9.10 -4.47
CA TYR A 135 1.10 -10.26 -5.28
C TYR A 135 0.74 -11.46 -4.39
N ALA A 136 1.62 -11.82 -3.45
CA ALA A 136 1.38 -12.93 -2.53
C ALA A 136 0.10 -12.76 -1.68
N ALA A 137 -0.34 -11.51 -1.43
CA ALA A 137 -1.57 -11.23 -0.71
C ALA A 137 -2.82 -11.26 -1.62
N GLY A 138 -2.71 -10.78 -2.86
CA GLY A 138 -3.86 -10.58 -3.74
C GLY A 138 -4.17 -11.76 -4.66
N GLU A 139 -3.16 -12.48 -5.16
CA GLU A 139 -3.34 -13.66 -6.01
C GLU A 139 -4.28 -14.70 -5.39
N PRO A 140 -4.12 -15.11 -4.11
CA PRO A 140 -5.01 -16.09 -3.51
C PRO A 140 -6.48 -15.63 -3.38
N LEU A 141 -6.72 -14.31 -3.29
CA LEU A 141 -8.09 -13.77 -3.28
C LEU A 141 -8.75 -13.88 -4.65
N LEU A 142 -7.99 -13.61 -5.71
CA LEU A 142 -8.46 -13.76 -7.08
C LEU A 142 -8.73 -15.23 -7.41
N GLU A 143 -7.78 -16.12 -7.12
CA GLU A 143 -7.88 -17.55 -7.34
C GLU A 143 -9.12 -18.14 -6.64
N CYS A 144 -9.32 -17.80 -5.37
CA CYS A 144 -10.48 -18.25 -4.61
C CYS A 144 -11.81 -17.78 -5.24
N ALA A 145 -11.86 -16.54 -5.76
CA ALA A 145 -13.05 -16.02 -6.43
C ALA A 145 -13.29 -16.65 -7.81
N GLN A 146 -12.21 -17.03 -8.52
CA GLN A 146 -12.29 -17.78 -9.79
C GLN A 146 -12.76 -19.24 -9.54
N GLU A 147 -12.19 -19.93 -8.56
CA GLU A 147 -12.60 -21.29 -8.17
C GLU A 147 -14.08 -21.33 -7.74
N ALA A 148 -14.56 -20.29 -7.06
CA ALA A 148 -15.98 -20.16 -6.72
C ALA A 148 -16.87 -19.81 -7.93
N GLY A 149 -16.31 -19.57 -9.12
CA GLY A 149 -17.05 -19.23 -10.33
C GLY A 149 -17.69 -17.84 -10.32
N VAL A 150 -17.26 -16.96 -9.43
CA VAL A 150 -17.81 -15.59 -9.31
C VAL A 150 -16.97 -14.55 -10.05
N VAL A 151 -15.72 -14.89 -10.42
CA VAL A 151 -14.82 -14.10 -11.25
C VAL A 151 -14.45 -14.86 -12.52
N ARG A 152 -14.28 -14.14 -13.63
CA ARG A 152 -13.90 -14.69 -14.92
C ARG A 152 -12.51 -15.33 -14.87
N PRO A 153 -12.28 -16.51 -15.51
CA PRO A 153 -11.04 -17.26 -15.37
C PRO A 153 -9.88 -16.74 -16.26
N ASP A 154 -10.16 -15.83 -17.19
CA ASP A 154 -9.20 -15.29 -18.17
C ASP A 154 -8.51 -14.00 -17.71
N VAL A 155 -8.59 -13.68 -16.40
CA VAL A 155 -7.95 -12.51 -15.78
C VAL A 155 -6.84 -12.96 -14.85
N GLU A 156 -5.67 -12.36 -14.99
CA GLU A 156 -4.56 -12.53 -14.07
C GLU A 156 -4.56 -11.42 -13.02
N PHE A 157 -3.91 -11.65 -11.88
CA PHE A 157 -3.80 -10.63 -10.83
C PHE A 157 -3.05 -9.38 -11.31
N SER A 158 -2.12 -9.54 -12.24
CA SER A 158 -1.44 -8.43 -12.93
C SER A 158 -2.41 -7.48 -13.64
N ASP A 159 -3.48 -8.01 -14.25
CA ASP A 159 -4.49 -7.22 -14.96
C ASP A 159 -5.32 -6.39 -13.98
N VAL A 160 -5.73 -7.03 -12.88
CA VAL A 160 -6.45 -6.35 -11.78
C VAL A 160 -5.60 -5.22 -11.22
N LEU A 161 -4.32 -5.48 -10.94
CA LEU A 161 -3.41 -4.49 -10.39
C LEU A 161 -3.18 -3.33 -11.35
N GLN A 162 -2.99 -3.58 -12.65
CA GLN A 162 -2.83 -2.55 -13.67
C GLN A 162 -4.09 -1.69 -13.84
N MET A 163 -5.26 -2.33 -13.86
CA MET A 163 -6.56 -1.66 -13.91
C MET A 163 -6.71 -0.69 -12.73
N LEU A 164 -6.49 -1.16 -11.50
CA LEU A 164 -6.59 -0.34 -10.30
C LEU A 164 -5.51 0.77 -10.27
N ALA A 165 -4.29 0.48 -10.72
CA ALA A 165 -3.24 1.49 -10.85
C ALA A 165 -3.59 2.58 -11.88
N GLY A 166 -4.28 2.22 -12.95
CA GLY A 166 -4.84 3.19 -13.91
C GLY A 166 -5.87 4.12 -13.25
N ILE A 167 -6.81 3.53 -12.53
CA ILE A 167 -7.87 4.28 -11.83
C ILE A 167 -7.28 5.20 -10.74
N SER A 168 -6.27 4.74 -9.99
CA SER A 168 -5.63 5.55 -8.94
C SER A 168 -4.94 6.82 -9.46
N ARG A 169 -4.77 6.95 -10.78
CA ARG A 169 -4.21 8.15 -11.44
C ARG A 169 -5.27 9.18 -11.83
N MET A 170 -6.55 8.85 -11.68
CA MET A 170 -7.61 9.81 -11.96
C MET A 170 -7.49 11.02 -11.02
N PRO A 171 -7.77 12.24 -11.51
CA PRO A 171 -7.81 13.41 -10.64
C PRO A 171 -8.82 13.19 -9.51
N ALA A 172 -8.37 13.34 -8.26
CA ALA A 172 -9.19 13.14 -7.07
C ALA A 172 -10.12 14.34 -6.77
N ASN A 173 -10.68 14.96 -7.82
CA ASN A 173 -11.59 16.10 -7.66
C ASN A 173 -12.96 15.69 -7.09
N ASP A 174 -13.29 14.40 -7.19
CA ASP A 174 -14.52 13.82 -6.69
C ASP A 174 -14.24 12.37 -6.21
N PRO A 175 -14.14 12.14 -4.89
CA PRO A 175 -13.95 10.80 -4.34
C PRO A 175 -15.06 9.81 -4.72
N ASP A 176 -16.32 10.29 -4.83
CA ASP A 176 -17.47 9.44 -5.18
C ASP A 176 -17.35 8.96 -6.63
N GLN A 177 -16.81 9.79 -7.52
CA GLN A 177 -16.51 9.42 -8.91
C GLN A 177 -15.46 8.29 -8.99
N VAL A 178 -14.40 8.38 -8.19
CA VAL A 178 -13.35 7.34 -8.16
C VAL A 178 -13.94 6.02 -7.67
N GLU A 179 -14.70 6.04 -6.56
CA GLU A 179 -15.37 4.85 -6.03
C GLU A 179 -16.34 4.24 -7.06
N HIS A 180 -17.11 5.08 -7.76
CA HIS A 180 -18.02 4.65 -8.82
C HIS A 180 -17.28 3.93 -9.96
N VAL A 181 -16.16 4.49 -10.45
CA VAL A 181 -15.35 3.88 -11.51
C VAL A 181 -14.73 2.55 -11.05
N VAL A 182 -14.23 2.49 -9.81
CA VAL A 182 -13.72 1.24 -9.21
C VAL A 182 -14.80 0.17 -9.22
N ARG A 183 -16.02 0.49 -8.80
CA ARG A 183 -17.15 -0.45 -8.79
C ARG A 183 -17.47 -0.97 -10.18
N ILE A 184 -17.55 -0.09 -11.19
CA ILE A 184 -17.76 -0.49 -12.59
C ILE A 184 -16.66 -1.42 -13.07
N ALA A 185 -15.40 -1.10 -12.78
CA ALA A 185 -14.25 -1.89 -13.18
C ALA A 185 -14.25 -3.29 -12.53
N LEU A 186 -14.56 -3.36 -11.23
CA LEU A 186 -14.69 -4.62 -10.51
C LEU A 186 -15.87 -5.47 -11.02
N ASP A 187 -17.03 -4.85 -11.34
CA ASP A 187 -18.15 -5.56 -11.95
C ASP A 187 -17.80 -6.18 -13.31
N GLY A 188 -16.83 -5.61 -14.03
CA GLY A 188 -16.26 -6.17 -15.25
C GLY A 188 -15.48 -7.47 -15.04
N LEU A 189 -15.02 -7.75 -13.83
CA LEU A 189 -14.35 -9.00 -13.46
C LEU A 189 -15.34 -10.14 -13.17
N ARG A 190 -16.61 -9.83 -12.93
CA ARG A 190 -17.60 -10.85 -12.58
C ARG A 190 -17.84 -11.82 -13.73
N TYR A 191 -17.84 -13.09 -13.40
CA TYR A 191 -18.22 -14.12 -14.35
C TYR A 191 -19.73 -14.06 -14.59
N ARG A 192 -20.12 -13.88 -15.85
CA ARG A 192 -21.51 -14.03 -16.29
C ARG A 192 -21.51 -15.17 -17.29
N PRO A 193 -22.05 -16.35 -16.94
CA PRO A 193 -22.25 -17.41 -17.91
C PRO A 193 -23.04 -16.85 -19.10
N GLN A 194 -22.52 -17.02 -20.31
CA GLN A 194 -23.30 -16.72 -21.49
C GLN A 194 -24.46 -17.73 -21.53
N ALA A 195 -25.68 -17.22 -21.57
CA ALA A 195 -26.90 -18.03 -21.69
C ALA A 195 -26.98 -18.72 -23.06
#